data_7afade50e281fc646fa07dec6099f5ec
#
_entry.id   7afade50e281fc646fa07dec6099f5ec
#
_cell.length_a   1.000
_cell.length_b   1.000
_cell.length_c   1.000
_cell.angle_alpha   90.00
_cell.angle_beta   90.00
_cell.angle_gamma   90.00
#
_symmetry.space_group_name_H-M   'P 1'
#
loop_
_entity.id
_entity.type
_entity.pdbx_description
1 polymer ?
#
loop_
_entity_poly.entity_id
_entity_poly.type
_entity_poly.pdbx_seq_one_letter_code
_entity_poly.pdbx_strand_id
1 'polypeptide(L)'
;MLKRGNVTTKLIGVGALVLAVAACGAPPAKDTPAGAAGTAKSAQELGGMDKLVEAAKKEGKLNVIALPPDWANYGEIIKAFEAKYSIKVDSAQPDASSQEEINAAKQLKGNDRAPDVFDLGLNVALANKDLFAPYKVSTWEDIPAELKDADGAYYGDYGGFMSIGFDAAKVPAPTSVKDLLKPEYKGKVALNGDPTQAGAAFSGVMMAALGNGGSADDIAPGVEFFKQLKQAGNFQPVDPSPATIESGQTPVVIDWDYTNAAQTEKLKGKLDWKVVVPAEAQIGAYYNQAISKDAPHPAAARLWQEFIYSDEGQNLYLKGMSRPVRLDKMGDKADKAAKDKLPKTDGKQVFQTQQQADKAKAVLTATWAQAIG
;
A
#
# COMPACT_ATOMS: atom_id res chain seq x y z
N MET A 1 2.25 -66.74 -49.43
CA MET A 1 0.97 -67.11 -50.04
C MET A 1 0.19 -65.83 -50.21
N LEU A 2 0.26 -65.27 -51.34
CA LEU A 2 -0.65 -65.15 -52.49
C LEU A 2 -2.14 -65.05 -52.09
N LYS A 3 -2.79 -63.88 -52.36
CA LYS A 3 -3.75 -63.73 -53.44
C LYS A 3 -4.14 -62.29 -53.70
N ARG A 4 -4.00 -61.91 -54.95
CA ARG A 4 -4.46 -60.72 -55.65
C ARG A 4 -5.97 -60.76 -55.89
N GLY A 5 -6.60 -59.65 -56.17
CA GLY A 5 -7.94 -59.52 -56.73
C GLY A 5 -8.32 -58.03 -56.88
N ASN A 6 -7.97 -57.51 -58.00
CA ASN A 6 -8.59 -56.79 -59.14
C ASN A 6 -9.77 -55.83 -58.78
N VAL A 7 -9.57 -54.57 -59.02
CA VAL A 7 -10.01 -53.63 -60.08
C VAL A 7 -11.50 -53.71 -60.49
N THR A 8 -12.20 -52.65 -60.30
CA THR A 8 -13.13 -52.11 -61.31
C THR A 8 -13.30 -50.58 -61.16
N THR A 9 -12.94 -49.90 -62.20
CA THR A 9 -13.11 -48.48 -62.51
C THR A 9 -14.58 -48.21 -62.90
N LYS A 10 -15.18 -47.14 -62.36
CA LYS A 10 -16.27 -46.40 -63.05
C LYS A 10 -16.12 -44.95 -62.84
N LEU A 11 -15.87 -44.21 -63.96
CA LEU A 11 -16.06 -42.77 -64.15
C LEU A 11 -17.55 -42.47 -64.10
N ILE A 12 -17.87 -41.23 -63.66
CA ILE A 12 -18.74 -40.19 -64.28
C ILE A 12 -19.30 -39.31 -63.15
N GLY A 13 -19.16 -37.99 -63.36
CA GLY A 13 -19.98 -36.98 -62.66
C GLY A 13 -19.23 -35.72 -62.32
N VAL A 14 -19.02 -34.83 -63.30
CA VAL A 14 -18.63 -33.41 -63.09
C VAL A 14 -19.79 -32.70 -62.43
N GLY A 15 -19.67 -32.33 -61.17
CA GLY A 15 -20.55 -31.38 -60.49
C GLY A 15 -19.72 -30.24 -59.94
N ALA A 16 -19.84 -29.08 -60.58
CA ALA A 16 -19.21 -27.84 -60.09
C ALA A 16 -19.85 -27.43 -58.75
N LEU A 17 -19.15 -27.63 -57.67
CA LEU A 17 -19.55 -27.13 -56.35
C LEU A 17 -18.91 -25.75 -56.18
N VAL A 18 -19.72 -24.68 -56.24
CA VAL A 18 -19.35 -23.30 -55.87
C VAL A 18 -19.10 -23.29 -54.36
N LEU A 19 -17.84 -23.23 -53.93
CA LEU A 19 -17.46 -22.96 -52.56
C LEU A 19 -17.71 -21.48 -52.24
N ALA A 20 -18.85 -21.19 -51.60
CA ALA A 20 -19.05 -19.94 -50.91
C ALA A 20 -18.09 -19.89 -49.73
N VAL A 21 -17.01 -19.11 -49.83
CA VAL A 21 -16.14 -18.73 -48.70
C VAL A 21 -16.97 -17.85 -47.79
N ALA A 22 -17.59 -18.44 -46.77
CA ALA A 22 -18.11 -17.67 -45.64
C ALA A 22 -16.89 -17.13 -44.89
N ALA A 23 -16.57 -15.87 -45.09
CA ALA A 23 -15.70 -15.12 -44.21
C ALA A 23 -16.38 -15.11 -42.84
N CYS A 24 -15.92 -15.95 -41.89
CA CYS A 24 -16.19 -15.81 -40.49
C CYS A 24 -15.50 -14.53 -40.03
N GLY A 25 -16.17 -13.39 -40.24
CA GLY A 25 -15.85 -12.18 -39.50
C GLY A 25 -16.04 -12.51 -38.01
N ALA A 26 -14.98 -12.38 -37.21
CA ALA A 26 -15.11 -12.39 -35.76
C ALA A 26 -16.23 -11.40 -35.39
N PRO A 27 -17.16 -11.77 -34.51
CA PRO A 27 -18.19 -10.85 -34.07
C PRO A 27 -17.48 -9.59 -33.53
N PRO A 28 -17.99 -8.38 -33.83
CA PRO A 28 -17.44 -7.18 -33.26
C PRO A 28 -17.41 -7.38 -31.72
N ALA A 29 -16.27 -7.09 -31.11
CA ALA A 29 -16.15 -7.07 -29.68
C ALA A 29 -17.33 -6.23 -29.15
N LYS A 30 -18.24 -6.85 -28.44
CA LYS A 30 -19.31 -6.09 -27.77
C LYS A 30 -18.60 -5.11 -26.86
N ASP A 31 -18.88 -3.82 -27.03
CA ASP A 31 -18.56 -2.79 -26.04
C ASP A 31 -19.31 -3.17 -24.76
N THR A 32 -18.71 -4.08 -24.00
CA THR A 32 -19.20 -4.41 -22.67
C THR A 32 -18.82 -3.23 -21.77
N PRO A 33 -19.66 -2.83 -20.81
CA PRO A 33 -19.33 -1.78 -19.84
C PRO A 33 -17.97 -1.99 -19.16
N ALA A 34 -17.51 -3.24 -19.02
CA ALA A 34 -16.19 -3.60 -18.53
C ALA A 34 -15.05 -3.08 -19.40
N GLY A 35 -15.19 -3.07 -20.74
CA GLY A 35 -14.16 -2.54 -21.66
C GLY A 35 -13.97 -1.02 -21.52
N ALA A 36 -15.06 -0.27 -21.40
CA ALA A 36 -15.01 1.18 -21.17
C ALA A 36 -14.42 1.52 -19.79
N ALA A 37 -14.79 0.75 -18.76
CA ALA A 37 -14.26 0.96 -17.41
C ALA A 37 -12.73 0.73 -17.35
N GLY A 38 -12.20 -0.23 -18.11
CA GLY A 38 -10.75 -0.53 -18.14
C GLY A 38 -9.88 0.64 -18.62
N THR A 39 -10.42 1.53 -19.45
CA THR A 39 -9.68 2.66 -20.06
C THR A 39 -10.08 4.03 -19.54
N ALA A 40 -11.19 4.14 -18.82
CA ALA A 40 -11.69 5.40 -18.29
C ALA A 40 -10.72 6.02 -17.28
N LYS A 41 -10.45 7.31 -17.43
CA LYS A 41 -9.54 8.09 -16.59
C LYS A 41 -10.24 8.90 -15.52
N SER A 42 -11.57 8.87 -15.47
CA SER A 42 -12.41 9.50 -14.45
C SER A 42 -13.81 8.90 -14.47
N ALA A 43 -14.59 9.13 -13.42
CA ALA A 43 -16.00 8.76 -13.40
C ALA A 43 -16.81 9.48 -14.50
N GLN A 44 -16.41 10.69 -14.87
CA GLN A 44 -17.09 11.48 -15.92
C GLN A 44 -17.02 10.81 -17.30
N GLU A 45 -15.88 10.18 -17.62
CA GLU A 45 -15.73 9.44 -18.88
C GLU A 45 -16.63 8.18 -18.95
N LEU A 46 -17.10 7.70 -17.80
CA LEU A 46 -18.08 6.61 -17.72
C LEU A 46 -19.55 7.10 -17.68
N GLY A 47 -19.77 8.41 -17.79
CA GLY A 47 -21.10 9.01 -17.68
C GLY A 47 -21.51 9.38 -16.26
N GLY A 48 -20.55 9.50 -15.33
CA GLY A 48 -20.72 9.93 -13.94
C GLY A 48 -20.71 8.79 -12.93
N MET A 49 -20.78 9.18 -11.64
CA MET A 49 -20.70 8.25 -10.52
C MET A 49 -21.77 7.15 -10.53
N ASP A 50 -23.00 7.47 -10.91
CA ASP A 50 -24.08 6.49 -10.95
C ASP A 50 -23.78 5.37 -11.96
N LYS A 51 -23.21 5.71 -13.10
CA LYS A 51 -22.80 4.73 -14.13
C LYS A 51 -21.60 3.91 -13.69
N LEU A 52 -20.65 4.50 -12.99
CA LEU A 52 -19.54 3.76 -12.38
C LEU A 52 -20.04 2.76 -11.33
N VAL A 53 -20.94 3.18 -10.43
CA VAL A 53 -21.56 2.29 -9.44
C VAL A 53 -22.33 1.15 -10.11
N GLU A 54 -23.12 1.45 -11.15
CA GLU A 54 -23.84 0.42 -11.92
C GLU A 54 -22.88 -0.61 -12.53
N ALA A 55 -21.80 -0.14 -13.15
CA ALA A 55 -20.80 -1.01 -13.77
C ALA A 55 -20.06 -1.88 -12.72
N ALA A 56 -19.64 -1.29 -11.62
CA ALA A 56 -18.95 -1.99 -10.53
C ALA A 56 -19.86 -3.04 -9.87
N LYS A 57 -21.14 -2.73 -9.67
CA LYS A 57 -22.11 -3.72 -9.17
C LYS A 57 -22.34 -4.90 -10.12
N LYS A 58 -22.22 -4.69 -11.43
CA LYS A 58 -22.27 -5.80 -12.42
C LYS A 58 -21.03 -6.70 -12.33
N GLU A 59 -19.85 -6.15 -12.01
CA GLU A 59 -18.66 -6.94 -11.71
C GLU A 59 -18.82 -7.68 -10.38
N GLY A 60 -19.46 -7.07 -9.38
CA GLY A 60 -19.92 -7.67 -8.11
C GLY A 60 -18.79 -8.02 -7.14
N LYS A 61 -17.54 -7.77 -7.51
CA LYS A 61 -16.34 -8.18 -6.78
C LYS A 61 -15.22 -7.15 -6.92
N LEU A 62 -14.36 -7.09 -5.91
CA LEU A 62 -13.07 -6.37 -5.92
C LEU A 62 -12.00 -7.24 -5.27
N ASN A 63 -10.87 -7.39 -5.92
CA ASN A 63 -9.71 -8.05 -5.34
C ASN A 63 -8.71 -7.02 -4.83
N VAL A 64 -8.49 -7.02 -3.52
CA VAL A 64 -7.44 -6.22 -2.87
C VAL A 64 -6.32 -7.12 -2.37
N ILE A 65 -5.13 -6.56 -2.16
CA ILE A 65 -3.96 -7.28 -1.66
C ILE A 65 -3.21 -6.41 -0.67
N ALA A 66 -2.51 -7.03 0.27
CA ALA A 66 -1.67 -6.36 1.27
C ALA A 66 -2.40 -5.30 2.10
N LEU A 67 -3.69 -5.53 2.43
CA LEU A 67 -4.49 -4.65 3.28
C LEU A 67 -4.80 -5.33 4.62
N PRO A 68 -3.88 -5.30 5.61
CA PRO A 68 -4.14 -5.87 6.93
C PRO A 68 -5.32 -5.14 7.60
N PRO A 69 -6.27 -5.84 8.22
CA PRO A 69 -7.45 -5.19 8.83
C PRO A 69 -7.09 -4.12 9.86
N ASP A 70 -5.97 -4.31 10.56
CA ASP A 70 -5.50 -3.44 11.63
C ASP A 70 -4.58 -2.31 11.16
N TRP A 71 -4.18 -2.32 9.90
CA TRP A 71 -3.34 -1.29 9.30
C TRP A 71 -4.21 -0.19 8.72
N ALA A 72 -3.97 1.06 9.13
CA ALA A 72 -4.71 2.25 8.65
C ALA A 72 -6.24 2.09 8.62
N ASN A 73 -6.79 1.16 9.45
CA ASN A 73 -8.22 0.86 9.56
C ASN A 73 -8.84 0.16 8.32
N TYR A 74 -8.04 -0.53 7.51
CA TYR A 74 -8.55 -1.21 6.31
C TYR A 74 -9.71 -2.17 6.57
N GLY A 75 -9.75 -2.81 7.75
CA GLY A 75 -10.88 -3.68 8.11
C GLY A 75 -12.23 -2.96 8.10
N GLU A 76 -12.31 -1.74 8.63
CA GLU A 76 -13.54 -0.94 8.61
C GLU A 76 -13.78 -0.28 7.25
N ILE A 77 -12.72 0.10 6.53
CA ILE A 77 -12.82 0.66 5.17
C ILE A 77 -13.42 -0.37 4.22
N ILE A 78 -12.96 -1.61 4.24
CA ILE A 78 -13.50 -2.72 3.44
C ILE A 78 -14.97 -2.96 3.78
N LYS A 79 -15.30 -3.09 5.07
CA LYS A 79 -16.69 -3.28 5.52
C LYS A 79 -17.62 -2.14 5.07
N ALA A 80 -17.15 -0.89 5.17
CA ALA A 80 -17.94 0.27 4.76
C ALA A 80 -18.18 0.29 3.24
N PHE A 81 -17.16 -0.06 2.45
CA PHE A 81 -17.30 -0.20 1.01
C PHE A 81 -18.30 -1.29 0.63
N GLU A 82 -18.18 -2.49 1.21
CA GLU A 82 -19.09 -3.60 0.97
C GLU A 82 -20.53 -3.25 1.37
N ALA A 83 -20.71 -2.62 2.53
CA ALA A 83 -22.05 -2.21 3.02
C ALA A 83 -22.69 -1.16 2.10
N LYS A 84 -21.89 -0.20 1.60
CA LYS A 84 -22.37 0.89 0.77
C LYS A 84 -22.75 0.45 -0.64
N TYR A 85 -21.95 -0.41 -1.24
CA TYR A 85 -22.08 -0.74 -2.66
C TYR A 85 -22.59 -2.15 -2.93
N SER A 86 -22.64 -3.02 -1.92
CA SER A 86 -22.98 -4.45 -2.06
C SER A 86 -22.05 -5.17 -3.05
N ILE A 87 -20.77 -4.82 -3.03
CA ILE A 87 -19.71 -5.43 -3.81
C ILE A 87 -18.81 -6.19 -2.84
N LYS A 88 -18.58 -7.48 -3.10
CA LYS A 88 -17.70 -8.30 -2.26
C LYS A 88 -16.24 -7.91 -2.44
N VAL A 89 -15.49 -7.74 -1.35
CA VAL A 89 -14.04 -7.52 -1.37
C VAL A 89 -13.31 -8.81 -0.98
N ASP A 90 -12.52 -9.35 -1.90
CA ASP A 90 -11.62 -10.45 -1.62
C ASP A 90 -10.23 -9.88 -1.27
N SER A 91 -9.86 -9.94 0.01
CA SER A 91 -8.57 -9.48 0.50
C SER A 91 -7.58 -10.64 0.55
N ALA A 92 -6.50 -10.53 -0.23
CA ALA A 92 -5.45 -11.55 -0.33
C ALA A 92 -4.17 -11.08 0.38
N GLN A 93 -3.40 -12.03 0.94
CA GLN A 93 -2.06 -11.80 1.47
C GLN A 93 -1.95 -10.50 2.30
N PRO A 94 -2.69 -10.34 3.39
CA PRO A 94 -2.76 -9.06 4.10
C PRO A 94 -1.41 -8.55 4.59
N ASP A 95 -0.46 -9.44 4.89
CA ASP A 95 0.87 -9.10 5.39
C ASP A 95 1.93 -8.98 4.28
N ALA A 96 1.53 -8.97 2.99
CA ALA A 96 2.46 -8.84 1.88
C ALA A 96 3.09 -7.44 1.83
N SER A 97 4.33 -7.38 1.41
CA SER A 97 5.03 -6.13 1.12
C SER A 97 4.57 -5.55 -0.22
N SER A 98 4.79 -4.24 -0.43
CA SER A 98 4.48 -3.58 -1.71
C SER A 98 5.12 -4.26 -2.93
N GLN A 99 6.31 -4.86 -2.79
CA GLN A 99 6.94 -5.60 -3.89
C GLN A 99 6.23 -6.93 -4.16
N GLU A 100 5.71 -7.60 -3.13
CA GLU A 100 4.93 -8.83 -3.29
C GLU A 100 3.59 -8.57 -3.95
N GLU A 101 2.95 -7.41 -3.73
CA GLU A 101 1.76 -7.01 -4.48
C GLU A 101 2.02 -6.95 -5.98
N ILE A 102 3.12 -6.33 -6.39
CA ILE A 102 3.56 -6.26 -7.80
C ILE A 102 3.87 -7.64 -8.36
N ASN A 103 4.52 -8.49 -7.57
CA ASN A 103 4.83 -9.86 -7.98
C ASN A 103 3.56 -10.69 -8.17
N ALA A 104 2.58 -10.57 -7.26
CA ALA A 104 1.28 -11.22 -7.37
C ALA A 104 0.52 -10.78 -8.63
N ALA A 105 0.51 -9.48 -8.94
CA ALA A 105 -0.12 -8.97 -10.16
C ALA A 105 0.53 -9.56 -11.43
N LYS A 106 1.86 -9.64 -11.47
CA LYS A 106 2.58 -10.25 -12.61
C LYS A 106 2.31 -11.74 -12.74
N GLN A 107 2.30 -12.49 -11.64
CA GLN A 107 2.06 -13.93 -11.61
C GLN A 107 0.62 -14.31 -11.96
N LEU A 108 -0.34 -13.49 -11.54
CA LEU A 108 -1.77 -13.74 -11.72
C LEU A 108 -2.35 -13.02 -12.95
N LYS A 109 -1.50 -12.43 -13.80
CA LYS A 109 -1.96 -11.71 -15.00
C LYS A 109 -2.94 -12.53 -15.82
N GLY A 110 -4.11 -11.95 -16.12
CA GLY A 110 -5.20 -12.60 -16.84
C GLY A 110 -6.02 -13.59 -16.02
N ASN A 111 -5.76 -13.71 -14.72
CA ASN A 111 -6.54 -14.52 -13.80
C ASN A 111 -7.58 -13.64 -13.08
N ASP A 112 -8.78 -14.18 -12.85
CA ASP A 112 -9.85 -13.48 -12.10
C ASP A 112 -9.50 -13.17 -10.62
N ARG A 113 -8.44 -13.76 -10.09
CA ARG A 113 -7.91 -13.49 -8.75
C ARG A 113 -6.74 -12.50 -8.73
N ALA A 114 -6.37 -11.93 -9.88
CA ALA A 114 -5.34 -10.91 -9.91
C ALA A 114 -5.78 -9.68 -9.09
N PRO A 115 -4.86 -8.97 -8.44
CA PRO A 115 -5.20 -7.73 -7.73
C PRO A 115 -5.79 -6.68 -8.68
N ASP A 116 -6.89 -6.05 -8.26
CA ASP A 116 -7.49 -4.91 -8.96
C ASP A 116 -6.82 -3.60 -8.59
N VAL A 117 -6.41 -3.47 -7.33
CA VAL A 117 -5.80 -2.27 -6.75
C VAL A 117 -4.61 -2.62 -5.88
N PHE A 118 -3.76 -1.63 -5.65
CA PHE A 118 -2.53 -1.72 -4.85
C PHE A 118 -2.46 -0.61 -3.81
N ASP A 119 -1.76 -0.87 -2.70
CA ASP A 119 -1.41 0.10 -1.66
C ASP A 119 0.12 0.10 -1.43
N LEU A 120 0.82 0.96 -2.13
CA LEU A 120 2.25 0.87 -2.35
C LEU A 120 3.04 1.97 -1.63
N GLY A 121 4.20 1.60 -1.10
CA GLY A 121 5.24 2.58 -0.81
C GLY A 121 5.66 3.30 -2.10
N LEU A 122 5.95 4.61 -2.00
CA LEU A 122 6.23 5.49 -3.14
C LEU A 122 7.30 4.94 -4.10
N ASN A 123 8.37 4.39 -3.58
CA ASN A 123 9.47 3.84 -4.37
C ASN A 123 9.04 2.65 -5.25
N VAL A 124 8.12 1.80 -4.75
CA VAL A 124 7.58 0.67 -5.50
C VAL A 124 6.57 1.16 -6.54
N ALA A 125 5.73 2.13 -6.19
CA ALA A 125 4.79 2.74 -7.12
C ALA A 125 5.51 3.36 -8.33
N LEU A 126 6.56 4.14 -8.08
CA LEU A 126 7.36 4.79 -9.12
C LEU A 126 8.08 3.79 -10.03
N ALA A 127 8.68 2.75 -9.45
CA ALA A 127 9.40 1.73 -10.20
C ALA A 127 8.50 0.85 -11.09
N ASN A 128 7.20 0.85 -10.85
CA ASN A 128 6.23 0.00 -11.55
C ASN A 128 5.07 0.78 -12.20
N LYS A 129 5.23 2.09 -12.42
CA LYS A 129 4.21 2.98 -12.99
C LYS A 129 3.52 2.42 -14.24
N ASP A 130 4.26 1.74 -15.10
CA ASP A 130 3.74 1.16 -16.36
C ASP A 130 2.72 0.02 -16.15
N LEU A 131 2.60 -0.50 -14.94
CA LEU A 131 1.61 -1.53 -14.57
C LEU A 131 0.27 -0.93 -14.14
N PHE A 132 0.16 0.39 -14.03
CA PHE A 132 -1.02 1.04 -13.48
C PHE A 132 -1.89 1.67 -14.56
N ALA A 133 -3.20 1.63 -14.33
CA ALA A 133 -4.19 2.33 -15.14
C ALA A 133 -4.39 3.75 -14.59
N PRO A 134 -4.18 4.81 -15.38
CA PRO A 134 -4.41 6.16 -14.93
C PRO A 134 -5.89 6.40 -14.57
N TYR A 135 -6.13 7.00 -13.40
CA TYR A 135 -7.47 7.40 -12.99
C TYR A 135 -7.42 8.58 -12.02
N LYS A 136 -8.21 9.62 -12.28
CA LYS A 136 -8.34 10.80 -11.43
C LYS A 136 -9.69 10.77 -10.74
N VAL A 137 -9.66 10.64 -9.42
CA VAL A 137 -10.86 10.64 -8.58
C VAL A 137 -11.57 12.00 -8.59
N SER A 138 -12.84 12.05 -8.23
CA SER A 138 -13.66 13.27 -8.19
C SER A 138 -13.07 14.37 -7.28
N THR A 139 -12.28 13.98 -6.28
CA THR A 139 -11.59 14.86 -5.33
C THR A 139 -10.12 15.10 -5.68
N TRP A 140 -9.73 14.89 -6.93
CA TRP A 140 -8.35 14.98 -7.42
C TRP A 140 -7.62 16.27 -7.05
N GLU A 141 -8.32 17.41 -7.10
CA GLU A 141 -7.72 18.71 -6.81
C GLU A 141 -7.41 18.93 -5.33
N ASP A 142 -7.99 18.13 -4.44
CA ASP A 142 -7.70 18.16 -3.01
C ASP A 142 -6.41 17.44 -2.63
N ILE A 143 -5.87 16.61 -3.53
CA ILE A 143 -4.61 15.87 -3.32
C ILE A 143 -3.45 16.79 -3.65
N PRO A 144 -2.46 16.99 -2.75
CA PRO A 144 -1.27 17.80 -3.02
C PRO A 144 -0.52 17.33 -4.29
N ALA A 145 -0.01 18.28 -5.07
CA ALA A 145 0.64 17.99 -6.35
C ALA A 145 1.88 17.08 -6.19
N GLU A 146 2.61 17.26 -5.10
CA GLU A 146 3.80 16.48 -4.75
C GLU A 146 3.50 15.04 -4.31
N LEU A 147 2.24 14.73 -4.01
CA LEU A 147 1.79 13.41 -3.57
C LEU A 147 0.99 12.66 -4.64
N LYS A 148 1.05 13.10 -5.90
CA LYS A 148 0.32 12.44 -7.00
C LYS A 148 1.10 12.45 -8.29
N ASP A 149 0.98 11.37 -9.05
CA ASP A 149 1.41 11.34 -10.45
C ASP A 149 0.49 12.21 -11.30
N ALA A 150 1.04 13.08 -12.15
CA ALA A 150 0.26 14.05 -12.92
C ALA A 150 -0.79 13.42 -13.85
N ASP A 151 -0.53 12.19 -14.32
CA ASP A 151 -1.44 11.45 -15.18
C ASP A 151 -2.46 10.62 -14.41
N GLY A 152 -2.28 10.47 -13.08
CA GLY A 152 -3.16 9.69 -12.21
C GLY A 152 -2.85 8.21 -12.16
N ALA A 153 -1.61 7.81 -12.45
CA ALA A 153 -1.20 6.40 -12.38
C ALA A 153 -1.12 5.89 -10.93
N TYR A 154 -0.68 6.73 -10.00
CA TYR A 154 -0.67 6.48 -8.56
C TYR A 154 -0.79 7.81 -7.80
N TYR A 155 -1.29 7.78 -6.59
CA TYR A 155 -1.42 8.98 -5.74
C TYR A 155 -1.58 8.60 -4.27
N GLY A 156 -1.06 9.46 -3.40
CA GLY A 156 -1.12 9.28 -1.96
C GLY A 156 -2.55 9.16 -1.45
N ASP A 157 -2.78 8.30 -0.45
CA ASP A 157 -4.09 8.10 0.16
C ASP A 157 -4.09 8.43 1.65
N TYR A 158 -3.17 7.85 2.40
CA TYR A 158 -2.92 8.16 3.80
C TYR A 158 -1.43 8.12 4.11
N GLY A 159 -1.04 8.74 5.19
CA GLY A 159 0.34 8.76 5.64
C GLY A 159 0.49 8.98 7.13
N GLY A 160 1.73 9.09 7.55
CA GLY A 160 2.11 9.35 8.93
C GLY A 160 3.57 9.71 9.05
N PHE A 161 4.04 9.75 10.28
CA PHE A 161 5.44 9.99 10.62
C PHE A 161 6.02 8.78 11.35
N MET A 162 7.30 8.56 11.18
CA MET A 162 7.99 7.56 11.98
C MET A 162 7.96 7.97 13.44
N SER A 163 7.77 6.98 14.30
CA SER A 163 7.58 7.16 15.73
C SER A 163 8.28 6.07 16.54
N ILE A 164 8.32 6.28 17.83
CA ILE A 164 8.74 5.31 18.83
C ILE A 164 7.51 5.01 19.69
N GLY A 165 6.94 3.81 19.53
CA GLY A 165 5.97 3.25 20.46
C GLY A 165 6.72 2.57 21.62
N PHE A 166 6.23 2.71 22.84
CA PHE A 166 6.89 2.10 24.01
C PHE A 166 5.93 1.81 25.16
N ASP A 167 6.22 0.77 25.90
CA ASP A 167 5.56 0.46 27.17
C ASP A 167 6.20 1.27 28.31
N ALA A 168 5.52 2.32 28.78
CA ALA A 168 6.01 3.22 29.80
C ALA A 168 6.19 2.57 31.19
N ALA A 169 5.64 1.38 31.38
CA ALA A 169 5.91 0.57 32.59
C ALA A 169 7.29 -0.13 32.54
N LYS A 170 7.88 -0.29 31.33
CA LYS A 170 9.15 -1.05 31.14
C LYS A 170 10.34 -0.19 30.79
N VAL A 171 10.11 1.01 30.23
CA VAL A 171 11.17 1.94 29.83
C VAL A 171 10.75 3.39 30.11
N PRO A 172 11.72 4.29 30.37
CA PRO A 172 11.43 5.73 30.41
C PRO A 172 10.99 6.23 29.02
N ALA A 173 10.24 7.31 28.98
CA ALA A 173 9.85 7.95 27.72
C ALA A 173 11.09 8.45 26.98
N PRO A 174 11.31 8.03 25.70
CA PRO A 174 12.38 8.61 24.87
C PRO A 174 12.01 10.06 24.51
N THR A 175 12.94 10.99 24.62
CA THR A 175 12.79 12.38 24.17
C THR A 175 13.47 12.63 22.84
N SER A 176 14.34 11.72 22.40
CA SER A 176 15.06 11.74 21.15
C SER A 176 15.34 10.32 20.66
N VAL A 177 15.68 10.19 19.38
CA VAL A 177 16.14 8.89 18.81
C VAL A 177 17.39 8.38 19.54
N LYS A 178 18.30 9.30 19.96
CA LYS A 178 19.55 8.93 20.67
C LYS A 178 19.31 8.29 22.03
N ASP A 179 18.18 8.56 22.66
CA ASP A 179 17.84 7.95 23.96
C ASP A 179 17.80 6.42 23.88
N LEU A 180 17.44 5.88 22.72
CA LEU A 180 17.39 4.42 22.53
C LEU A 180 18.75 3.71 22.69
N LEU A 181 19.86 4.46 22.67
CA LEU A 181 21.21 3.93 22.97
C LEU A 181 21.48 3.76 24.47
N LYS A 182 20.64 4.32 25.35
CA LYS A 182 20.82 4.26 26.80
C LYS A 182 20.62 2.83 27.34
N PRO A 183 21.25 2.46 28.45
CA PRO A 183 21.17 1.10 29.03
C PRO A 183 19.74 0.64 29.38
N GLU A 184 18.82 1.55 29.65
CA GLU A 184 17.42 1.25 29.98
C GLU A 184 16.65 0.57 28.84
N TYR A 185 17.16 0.72 27.61
CA TYR A 185 16.57 0.11 26.41
C TYR A 185 17.21 -1.23 26.00
N LYS A 186 18.09 -1.79 26.85
CA LYS A 186 18.82 -3.04 26.54
C LYS A 186 17.87 -4.19 26.19
N GLY A 187 18.05 -4.76 24.98
CA GLY A 187 17.26 -5.89 24.46
C GLY A 187 15.78 -5.55 24.18
N LYS A 188 15.43 -4.28 23.95
CA LYS A 188 14.03 -3.86 23.91
C LYS A 188 13.58 -3.17 22.62
N VAL A 189 14.51 -2.68 21.79
CA VAL A 189 14.19 -1.86 20.63
C VAL A 189 14.04 -2.71 19.38
N ALA A 190 12.84 -2.78 18.84
CA ALA A 190 12.52 -3.45 17.59
C ALA A 190 12.26 -2.45 16.46
N LEU A 191 12.59 -2.85 15.24
CA LEU A 191 12.29 -2.13 13.99
C LEU A 191 11.26 -2.95 13.22
N ASN A 192 10.26 -2.30 12.63
CA ASN A 192 9.20 -3.00 11.89
C ASN A 192 9.68 -3.43 10.50
N GLY A 193 10.30 -4.61 10.42
CA GLY A 193 10.77 -5.27 9.20
C GLY A 193 12.23 -5.04 8.85
N ASP A 194 12.62 -5.60 7.71
CA ASP A 194 13.93 -5.38 7.08
C ASP A 194 13.91 -4.08 6.24
N PRO A 195 14.78 -3.09 6.50
CA PRO A 195 14.76 -1.82 5.78
C PRO A 195 15.15 -1.91 4.30
N THR A 196 15.68 -3.05 3.85
CA THR A 196 15.92 -3.30 2.42
C THR A 196 14.67 -3.77 1.68
N GLN A 197 13.62 -4.22 2.43
CA GLN A 197 12.41 -4.82 1.90
C GLN A 197 11.13 -4.07 2.33
N ALA A 198 11.07 -3.57 3.57
CA ALA A 198 9.90 -2.95 4.18
C ALA A 198 10.02 -1.43 4.26
N GLY A 199 9.00 -0.71 3.80
CA GLY A 199 8.95 0.76 3.79
C GLY A 199 8.95 1.37 5.20
N ALA A 200 8.29 0.74 6.17
CA ALA A 200 8.32 1.17 7.57
C ALA A 200 9.74 1.11 8.15
N ALA A 201 10.44 -0.01 7.97
CA ALA A 201 11.80 -0.18 8.44
C ALA A 201 12.78 0.78 7.72
N PHE A 202 12.63 0.97 6.39
CA PHE A 202 13.39 1.96 5.63
C PHE A 202 13.25 3.36 6.25
N SER A 203 12.02 3.78 6.49
CA SER A 203 11.72 5.09 7.10
C SER A 203 12.19 5.17 8.55
N GLY A 204 12.18 4.06 9.30
CA GLY A 204 12.76 3.96 10.65
C GLY A 204 14.27 4.21 10.68
N VAL A 205 15.02 3.67 9.71
CA VAL A 205 16.44 3.97 9.56
C VAL A 205 16.66 5.42 9.14
N MET A 206 15.77 5.99 8.29
CA MET A 206 15.83 7.40 7.92
C MET A 206 15.52 8.32 9.11
N MET A 207 14.53 7.98 9.97
CA MET A 207 14.31 8.68 11.24
C MET A 207 15.58 8.69 12.10
N ALA A 208 16.23 7.53 12.22
CA ALA A 208 17.48 7.44 12.95
C ALA A 208 18.59 8.29 12.31
N ALA A 209 18.65 8.37 10.98
CA ALA A 209 19.60 9.23 10.28
C ALA A 209 19.39 10.71 10.62
N LEU A 210 18.16 11.20 10.52
CA LEU A 210 17.81 12.59 10.87
C LEU A 210 18.17 12.91 12.32
N GLY A 211 17.83 12.01 13.27
CA GLY A 211 18.17 12.18 14.69
C GLY A 211 19.66 12.12 15.01
N ASN A 212 20.51 11.67 14.08
CA ASN A 212 21.96 11.52 14.24
C ASN A 212 22.79 12.41 13.31
N GLY A 213 22.20 13.48 12.79
CA GLY A 213 22.90 14.49 11.98
C GLY A 213 22.95 14.19 10.49
N GLY A 214 22.21 13.18 10.03
CA GLY A 214 21.95 12.91 8.62
C GLY A 214 20.91 13.87 8.03
N SER A 215 20.49 13.58 6.81
CA SER A 215 19.49 14.37 6.09
C SER A 215 18.67 13.47 5.17
N ALA A 216 17.65 14.02 4.50
CA ALA A 216 16.89 13.28 3.48
C ALA A 216 17.78 12.68 2.37
N ASP A 217 18.97 13.26 2.14
CA ASP A 217 19.98 12.83 1.16
C ASP A 217 21.01 11.87 1.73
N ASP A 218 21.07 11.66 3.05
CA ASP A 218 22.10 10.86 3.71
C ASP A 218 21.52 9.98 4.82
N ILE A 219 21.30 8.70 4.52
CA ILE A 219 20.81 7.68 5.44
C ILE A 219 21.93 6.99 6.25
N ALA A 220 23.22 7.19 5.87
CA ALA A 220 24.32 6.45 6.49
C ALA A 220 24.43 6.65 8.02
N PRO A 221 24.18 7.84 8.61
CA PRO A 221 24.11 8.00 10.06
C PRO A 221 23.04 7.14 10.74
N GLY A 222 21.96 6.80 10.03
CA GLY A 222 20.92 5.89 10.53
C GLY A 222 21.40 4.44 10.58
N VAL A 223 22.14 3.98 9.57
CA VAL A 223 22.76 2.65 9.56
C VAL A 223 23.77 2.54 10.71
N GLU A 224 24.61 3.56 10.90
CA GLU A 224 25.59 3.57 12.00
C GLU A 224 24.91 3.59 13.38
N PHE A 225 23.76 4.31 13.51
CA PHE A 225 22.96 4.28 14.73
C PHE A 225 22.47 2.86 15.07
N PHE A 226 21.91 2.12 14.10
CA PHE A 226 21.45 0.74 14.34
C PHE A 226 22.60 -0.21 14.66
N LYS A 227 23.76 0.00 14.06
CA LYS A 227 24.99 -0.73 14.42
C LYS A 227 25.37 -0.46 15.88
N GLN A 228 25.34 0.78 16.34
CA GLN A 228 25.58 1.15 17.73
C GLN A 228 24.52 0.55 18.66
N LEU A 229 23.25 0.59 18.24
CA LEU A 229 22.14 0.00 18.97
C LEU A 229 22.32 -1.51 19.20
N LYS A 230 22.79 -2.22 18.17
CA LYS A 230 23.17 -3.63 18.26
C LYS A 230 24.39 -3.85 19.17
N GLN A 231 25.45 -3.06 19.04
CA GLN A 231 26.65 -3.16 19.87
C GLN A 231 26.36 -2.90 21.35
N ALA A 232 25.46 -1.98 21.65
CA ALA A 232 24.97 -1.73 23.02
C ALA A 232 24.08 -2.89 23.54
N GLY A 233 23.67 -3.81 22.68
CA GLY A 233 22.74 -4.88 23.00
C GLY A 233 21.29 -4.41 23.18
N ASN A 234 20.94 -3.24 22.65
CA ASN A 234 19.60 -2.66 22.77
C ASN A 234 18.67 -3.10 21.63
N PHE A 235 19.23 -3.42 20.45
CA PHE A 235 18.46 -3.88 19.28
C PHE A 235 17.93 -5.29 19.49
N GLN A 236 16.64 -5.47 19.29
CA GLN A 236 15.92 -6.73 19.29
C GLN A 236 15.56 -7.11 17.86
N PRO A 237 16.20 -8.13 17.26
CA PRO A 237 15.93 -8.52 15.86
C PRO A 237 14.67 -9.41 15.77
N VAL A 238 13.54 -8.86 16.19
CA VAL A 238 12.22 -9.50 16.14
C VAL A 238 11.28 -8.52 15.46
N ASP A 239 10.57 -8.98 14.47
CA ASP A 239 9.53 -8.17 13.81
C ASP A 239 8.39 -7.91 14.80
N PRO A 240 8.08 -6.64 15.09
CA PRO A 240 7.02 -6.31 16.01
C PRO A 240 5.65 -6.69 15.43
N SER A 241 4.79 -7.18 16.29
CA SER A 241 3.40 -7.49 16.00
C SER A 241 2.55 -7.17 17.22
N PRO A 242 1.22 -7.07 17.09
CA PRO A 242 0.36 -6.91 18.28
C PRO A 242 0.64 -7.95 19.38
N ALA A 243 0.92 -9.19 18.99
CA ALA A 243 1.22 -10.28 19.95
C ALA A 243 2.57 -10.09 20.64
N THR A 244 3.63 -9.68 19.92
CA THR A 244 4.96 -9.46 20.53
C THR A 244 4.97 -8.20 21.41
N ILE A 245 4.17 -7.20 21.10
CA ILE A 245 3.95 -6.01 21.92
C ILE A 245 3.20 -6.41 23.20
N GLU A 246 2.05 -7.09 23.08
CA GLU A 246 1.21 -7.49 24.21
C GLU A 246 1.94 -8.44 25.17
N SER A 247 2.73 -9.38 24.65
CA SER A 247 3.57 -10.27 25.47
C SER A 247 4.77 -9.55 26.11
N GLY A 248 5.10 -8.36 25.63
CA GLY A 248 6.25 -7.58 26.05
C GLY A 248 7.59 -8.09 25.52
N GLN A 249 7.58 -8.85 24.43
CA GLN A 249 8.77 -9.24 23.68
C GLN A 249 9.39 -8.04 22.95
N THR A 250 8.55 -7.16 22.40
CA THR A 250 8.97 -5.92 21.72
C THR A 250 8.39 -4.69 22.44
N PRO A 251 8.91 -4.32 23.62
CA PRO A 251 8.34 -3.25 24.43
C PRO A 251 8.68 -1.84 23.93
N VAL A 252 9.54 -1.72 22.91
CA VAL A 252 9.86 -0.47 22.21
C VAL A 252 9.90 -0.76 20.71
N VAL A 253 9.09 -0.03 19.94
CA VAL A 253 8.89 -0.29 18.51
C VAL A 253 9.09 0.98 17.71
N ILE A 254 10.01 0.93 16.74
CA ILE A 254 10.16 1.96 15.71
C ILE A 254 9.25 1.58 14.55
N ASP A 255 8.17 2.35 14.36
CA ASP A 255 7.15 2.15 13.34
C ASP A 255 6.38 3.45 13.07
N TRP A 256 5.45 3.42 12.12
CA TRP A 256 4.57 4.53 11.83
C TRP A 256 3.76 4.95 13.07
N ASP A 257 3.54 6.24 13.21
CA ASP A 257 2.82 6.82 14.34
C ASP A 257 1.36 6.34 14.43
N TYR A 258 0.70 6.10 13.30
CA TYR A 258 -0.65 5.55 13.29
C TYR A 258 -0.69 4.08 13.74
N THR A 259 0.30 3.28 13.36
CA THR A 259 0.41 1.88 13.81
C THR A 259 0.62 1.83 15.33
N ASN A 260 1.59 2.60 15.82
CA ASN A 260 1.86 2.69 17.25
C ASN A 260 0.69 3.31 18.04
N ALA A 261 0.01 4.33 17.50
CA ALA A 261 -1.16 4.94 18.14
C ALA A 261 -2.36 3.98 18.21
N ALA A 262 -2.58 3.17 17.18
CA ALA A 262 -3.62 2.14 17.20
C ALA A 262 -3.38 1.11 18.33
N GLN A 263 -2.13 0.77 18.64
CA GLN A 263 -1.81 -0.10 19.79
C GLN A 263 -2.15 0.56 21.13
N THR A 264 -2.06 1.88 21.26
CA THR A 264 -2.46 2.58 22.50
C THR A 264 -3.91 2.30 22.86
N GLU A 265 -4.83 2.36 21.89
CA GLU A 265 -6.25 2.07 22.13
C GLU A 265 -6.50 0.57 22.38
N LYS A 266 -5.87 -0.31 21.59
CA LYS A 266 -6.03 -1.77 21.71
C LYS A 266 -5.50 -2.35 23.03
N LEU A 267 -4.41 -1.78 23.53
CA LEU A 267 -3.72 -2.27 24.74
C LEU A 267 -4.15 -1.53 26.00
N LYS A 268 -5.13 -0.62 25.90
CA LYS A 268 -5.65 0.13 27.04
C LYS A 268 -6.12 -0.78 28.16
N GLY A 269 -5.57 -0.58 29.36
CA GLY A 269 -5.83 -1.41 30.53
C GLY A 269 -5.00 -2.70 30.62
N LYS A 270 -4.20 -3.03 29.59
CA LYS A 270 -3.23 -4.15 29.60
C LYS A 270 -1.80 -3.66 29.71
N LEU A 271 -1.43 -2.65 28.91
CA LEU A 271 -0.12 -2.02 28.90
C LEU A 271 -0.26 -0.49 28.99
N ASP A 272 0.79 0.18 29.46
CA ASP A 272 0.90 1.63 29.40
C ASP A 272 1.64 2.07 28.10
N TRP A 273 1.03 1.73 26.96
CA TRP A 273 1.62 2.01 25.65
C TRP A 273 1.49 3.48 25.30
N LYS A 274 2.61 4.09 24.93
CA LYS A 274 2.72 5.49 24.53
C LYS A 274 3.42 5.63 23.19
N VAL A 275 3.24 6.78 22.55
CA VAL A 275 3.83 7.09 21.24
C VAL A 275 4.52 8.43 21.28
N VAL A 276 5.73 8.48 20.75
CA VAL A 276 6.50 9.71 20.54
C VAL A 276 6.93 9.81 19.09
N VAL A 277 6.66 10.94 18.45
CA VAL A 277 7.28 11.34 17.19
C VAL A 277 8.43 12.28 17.53
N PRO A 278 9.71 11.85 17.39
CA PRO A 278 10.85 12.69 17.79
C PRO A 278 10.89 13.98 16.98
N ALA A 279 10.90 15.15 17.68
CA ALA A 279 10.81 16.44 17.02
C ALA A 279 11.99 16.74 16.07
N GLU A 280 13.18 16.20 16.38
CA GLU A 280 14.39 16.34 15.58
C GLU A 280 14.45 15.42 14.36
N ALA A 281 13.53 14.45 14.25
CA ALA A 281 13.61 13.36 13.29
C ALA A 281 12.25 13.04 12.63
N GLN A 282 11.47 14.05 12.29
CA GLN A 282 10.14 13.87 11.70
C GLN A 282 10.23 13.52 10.20
N ILE A 283 10.43 12.26 9.90
CA ILE A 283 10.28 11.72 8.55
C ILE A 283 8.86 11.22 8.35
N GLY A 284 8.19 11.73 7.33
CA GLY A 284 6.86 11.32 6.92
C GLY A 284 6.85 10.64 5.57
N ALA A 285 5.85 9.82 5.32
CA ALA A 285 5.54 9.28 4.01
C ALA A 285 4.04 9.03 3.86
N TYR A 286 3.61 8.98 2.60
CA TYR A 286 2.28 8.55 2.20
C TYR A 286 2.37 7.22 1.44
N TYR A 287 1.44 6.32 1.72
CA TYR A 287 1.18 5.20 0.85
C TYR A 287 0.45 5.68 -0.40
N ASN A 288 0.49 4.88 -1.46
CA ASN A 288 0.01 5.29 -2.76
C ASN A 288 -0.93 4.23 -3.32
N GLN A 289 -2.13 4.64 -3.61
CA GLN A 289 -3.07 3.80 -4.33
C GLN A 289 -2.77 3.81 -5.82
N ALA A 290 -2.93 2.65 -6.43
CA ALA A 290 -2.89 2.48 -7.87
C ALA A 290 -3.92 1.44 -8.33
N ILE A 291 -4.42 1.58 -9.54
CA ILE A 291 -5.29 0.59 -10.18
C ILE A 291 -4.43 -0.30 -11.07
N SER A 292 -4.56 -1.60 -10.96
CA SER A 292 -3.90 -2.54 -11.88
C SER A 292 -4.36 -2.29 -13.31
N LYS A 293 -3.41 -2.19 -14.26
CA LYS A 293 -3.71 -2.08 -15.70
C LYS A 293 -4.47 -3.30 -16.23
N ASP A 294 -4.19 -4.46 -15.64
CA ASP A 294 -4.80 -5.75 -15.98
C ASP A 294 -5.87 -6.15 -14.93
N ALA A 295 -6.48 -5.18 -14.25
CA ALA A 295 -7.52 -5.41 -13.25
C ALA A 295 -8.67 -6.25 -13.81
N PRO A 296 -9.01 -7.40 -13.21
CA PRO A 296 -10.17 -8.20 -13.65
C PRO A 296 -11.51 -7.49 -13.39
N HIS A 297 -11.57 -6.57 -12.41
CA HIS A 297 -12.77 -5.81 -12.05
C HIS A 297 -12.52 -4.29 -12.13
N PRO A 298 -12.33 -3.74 -13.36
CA PRO A 298 -11.84 -2.37 -13.55
C PRO A 298 -12.81 -1.29 -13.10
N ALA A 299 -14.12 -1.53 -13.09
CA ALA A 299 -15.10 -0.57 -12.56
C ALA A 299 -15.10 -0.59 -11.02
N ALA A 300 -15.03 -1.76 -10.40
CA ALA A 300 -14.93 -1.89 -8.95
C ALA A 300 -13.62 -1.27 -8.41
N ALA A 301 -12.52 -1.42 -9.13
CA ALA A 301 -11.25 -0.78 -8.82
C ALA A 301 -11.36 0.75 -8.79
N ARG A 302 -12.02 1.36 -9.79
CA ARG A 302 -12.23 2.81 -9.86
C ARG A 302 -13.20 3.29 -8.78
N LEU A 303 -14.25 2.52 -8.52
CA LEU A 303 -15.20 2.83 -7.45
C LEU A 303 -14.54 2.76 -6.07
N TRP A 304 -13.60 1.83 -5.86
CA TRP A 304 -12.78 1.77 -4.66
C TRP A 304 -11.96 3.06 -4.48
N GLN A 305 -11.31 3.54 -5.54
CA GLN A 305 -10.58 4.80 -5.48
C GLN A 305 -11.52 5.97 -5.12
N GLU A 306 -12.66 6.10 -5.78
CA GLU A 306 -13.65 7.15 -5.43
C GLU A 306 -14.10 7.07 -3.98
N PHE A 307 -14.26 5.86 -3.44
CA PHE A 307 -14.66 5.66 -2.05
C PHE A 307 -13.59 6.06 -1.05
N ILE A 308 -12.36 5.55 -1.19
CA ILE A 308 -11.30 5.84 -0.22
C ILE A 308 -10.85 7.31 -0.24
N TYR A 309 -11.00 8.00 -1.37
CA TYR A 309 -10.75 9.44 -1.47
C TYR A 309 -11.99 10.31 -1.21
N SER A 310 -13.15 9.73 -0.90
CA SER A 310 -14.32 10.47 -0.41
C SER A 310 -14.09 11.00 1.01
N ASP A 311 -14.93 11.95 1.46
CA ASP A 311 -14.88 12.42 2.85
C ASP A 311 -15.10 11.28 3.86
N GLU A 312 -15.94 10.28 3.50
CA GLU A 312 -16.17 9.09 4.31
C GLU A 312 -14.91 8.22 4.42
N GLY A 313 -14.30 7.84 3.28
CA GLY A 313 -13.09 7.01 3.25
C GLY A 313 -11.92 7.68 3.97
N GLN A 314 -11.72 8.98 3.75
CA GLN A 314 -10.67 9.75 4.40
C GLN A 314 -10.87 9.85 5.94
N ASN A 315 -12.10 9.97 6.40
CA ASN A 315 -12.41 9.90 7.83
C ASN A 315 -12.22 8.50 8.43
N LEU A 316 -12.38 7.44 7.65
CA LEU A 316 -12.07 6.08 8.11
C LEU A 316 -10.56 5.89 8.33
N TYR A 317 -9.71 6.42 7.45
CA TYR A 317 -8.26 6.49 7.69
C TYR A 317 -7.93 7.29 8.95
N LEU A 318 -8.56 8.44 9.12
CA LEU A 318 -8.35 9.29 10.30
C LEU A 318 -8.74 8.59 11.61
N LYS A 319 -9.83 7.82 11.61
CA LYS A 319 -10.22 6.97 12.75
C LYS A 319 -9.20 5.86 13.03
N GLY A 320 -8.47 5.42 12.02
CA GLY A 320 -7.34 4.51 12.14
C GLY A 320 -6.03 5.18 12.56
N MET A 321 -6.08 6.43 13.02
CA MET A 321 -4.94 7.25 13.44
C MET A 321 -3.97 7.63 12.32
N SER A 322 -4.25 7.29 11.06
CA SER A 322 -3.45 7.74 9.92
C SER A 322 -3.93 9.09 9.39
N ARG A 323 -3.03 9.85 8.80
CA ARG A 323 -3.33 11.16 8.22
C ARG A 323 -3.80 11.00 6.79
N PRO A 324 -5.11 11.22 6.50
CA PRO A 324 -5.57 11.14 5.14
C PRO A 324 -4.96 12.24 4.27
N VAL A 325 -4.71 11.95 3.01
CA VAL A 325 -4.02 12.87 2.09
C VAL A 325 -4.78 14.17 1.86
N ARG A 326 -6.10 14.14 2.02
CA ARG A 326 -6.98 15.31 1.85
C ARG A 326 -7.22 16.10 3.15
N LEU A 327 -6.57 15.73 4.28
CA LEU A 327 -6.89 16.26 5.62
C LEU A 327 -6.96 17.80 5.66
N ASP A 328 -6.03 18.49 5.00
CA ASP A 328 -5.98 19.96 4.98
C ASP A 328 -7.09 20.59 4.13
N LYS A 329 -7.69 19.84 3.20
CA LYS A 329 -8.79 20.28 2.33
C LYS A 329 -10.17 19.89 2.84
N MET A 330 -10.24 18.98 3.82
CA MET A 330 -11.52 18.52 4.36
C MET A 330 -12.24 19.56 5.24
N GLY A 331 -11.50 20.48 5.88
CA GLY A 331 -12.09 21.49 6.74
C GLY A 331 -12.98 20.87 7.83
N ASP A 332 -14.22 21.35 7.93
CA ASP A 332 -15.22 20.86 8.91
C ASP A 332 -15.74 19.45 8.61
N LYS A 333 -15.44 18.89 7.44
CA LYS A 333 -15.81 17.51 7.09
C LYS A 333 -14.88 16.47 7.74
N ALA A 334 -13.71 16.88 8.22
CA ALA A 334 -12.81 16.00 8.97
C ALA A 334 -13.39 15.69 10.35
N ASP A 335 -13.35 14.41 10.76
CA ASP A 335 -13.74 13.99 12.11
C ASP A 335 -12.79 14.62 13.14
N LYS A 336 -13.28 15.68 13.80
CA LYS A 336 -12.49 16.45 14.76
C LYS A 336 -11.99 15.57 15.92
N ALA A 337 -12.84 14.68 16.43
CA ALA A 337 -12.48 13.82 17.56
C ALA A 337 -11.37 12.83 17.19
N ALA A 338 -11.37 12.33 15.96
CA ALA A 338 -10.29 11.48 15.45
C ALA A 338 -9.01 12.30 15.18
N LYS A 339 -9.13 13.49 14.59
CA LYS A 339 -8.00 14.41 14.34
C LYS A 339 -7.28 14.80 15.61
N ASP A 340 -8.02 15.11 16.68
CA ASP A 340 -7.46 15.54 17.97
C ASP A 340 -6.68 14.40 18.69
N LYS A 341 -6.85 13.13 18.26
CA LYS A 341 -6.13 11.97 18.78
C LYS A 341 -4.82 11.67 18.05
N LEU A 342 -4.56 12.30 16.91
CA LEU A 342 -3.32 12.08 16.17
C LEU A 342 -2.10 12.40 17.03
N PRO A 343 -1.02 11.60 16.97
CA PRO A 343 0.24 11.93 17.61
C PRO A 343 0.73 13.32 17.20
N LYS A 344 1.29 14.09 18.15
CA LYS A 344 1.80 15.43 17.90
C LYS A 344 3.02 15.40 16.99
N THR A 345 3.12 16.36 16.10
CA THR A 345 4.21 16.52 15.13
C THR A 345 4.71 17.97 15.18
N ASP A 346 5.49 18.30 16.22
CA ASP A 346 5.91 19.67 16.53
C ASP A 346 7.26 20.09 15.88
N GLY A 347 7.91 19.16 15.16
CA GLY A 347 9.21 19.39 14.53
C GLY A 347 9.14 19.78 13.05
N LYS A 348 10.33 19.91 12.43
CA LYS A 348 10.43 20.10 10.98
C LYS A 348 10.11 18.76 10.28
N GLN A 349 9.04 18.75 9.55
CA GLN A 349 8.64 17.59 8.74
C GLN A 349 9.53 17.44 7.50
N VAL A 350 9.94 16.22 7.23
CA VAL A 350 10.76 15.84 6.08
C VAL A 350 10.01 14.78 5.28
N PHE A 351 9.89 14.99 3.98
CA PHE A 351 9.41 14.02 3.02
C PHE A 351 10.49 13.81 1.98
N GLN A 352 10.84 12.56 1.70
CA GLN A 352 11.85 12.26 0.69
C GLN A 352 11.28 12.38 -0.72
N THR A 353 12.06 12.96 -1.61
CA THR A 353 11.85 12.81 -3.06
C THR A 353 12.25 11.40 -3.48
N GLN A 354 11.80 10.98 -4.67
CA GLN A 354 12.20 9.69 -5.25
C GLN A 354 13.73 9.55 -5.34
N GLN A 355 14.40 10.56 -5.83
CA GLN A 355 15.84 10.52 -5.99
C GLN A 355 16.57 10.31 -4.64
N GLN A 356 16.06 10.94 -3.57
CA GLN A 356 16.58 10.77 -2.22
C GLN A 356 16.32 9.36 -1.70
N ALA A 357 15.12 8.82 -1.92
CA ALA A 357 14.76 7.47 -1.51
C ALA A 357 15.59 6.40 -2.27
N ASP A 358 15.79 6.55 -3.58
CA ASP A 358 16.61 5.63 -4.39
C ASP A 358 18.07 5.61 -3.93
N LYS A 359 18.63 6.79 -3.67
CA LYS A 359 19.99 6.92 -3.13
C LYS A 359 20.11 6.26 -1.76
N ALA A 360 19.16 6.51 -0.87
CA ALA A 360 19.12 5.91 0.46
C ALA A 360 18.96 4.38 0.39
N LYS A 361 18.10 3.86 -0.50
CA LYS A 361 17.94 2.43 -0.72
C LYS A 361 19.22 1.75 -1.20
N ALA A 362 19.96 2.39 -2.11
CA ALA A 362 21.25 1.87 -2.58
C ALA A 362 22.26 1.74 -1.43
N VAL A 363 22.34 2.75 -0.54
CA VAL A 363 23.19 2.71 0.66
C VAL A 363 22.77 1.57 1.59
N LEU A 364 21.47 1.45 1.90
CA LEU A 364 20.96 0.38 2.76
C LEU A 364 21.27 -1.01 2.21
N THR A 365 21.01 -1.25 0.93
CA THR A 365 21.29 -2.54 0.29
C THR A 365 22.76 -2.92 0.40
N ALA A 366 23.65 -1.94 0.31
CA ALA A 366 25.10 -2.18 0.39
C ALA A 366 25.64 -2.38 1.81
N THR A 367 24.97 -1.81 2.84
CA THR A 367 25.59 -1.67 4.17
C THR A 367 24.81 -2.31 5.32
N TRP A 368 23.49 -2.50 5.18
CA TRP A 368 22.64 -2.95 6.27
C TRP A 368 23.03 -4.32 6.83
N ALA A 369 23.18 -5.33 5.96
CA ALA A 369 23.54 -6.67 6.40
C ALA A 369 24.88 -6.70 7.18
N GLN A 370 25.86 -5.89 6.79
CA GLN A 370 27.14 -5.79 7.50
C GLN A 370 26.98 -5.07 8.85
N ALA A 371 26.07 -4.12 8.96
CA ALA A 371 25.86 -3.35 10.20
C ALA A 371 25.12 -4.18 11.26
N ILE A 372 24.16 -5.04 10.83
CA ILE A 372 23.24 -5.79 11.70
C ILE A 372 23.55 -7.29 11.71
N GLY A 373 24.26 -7.84 10.72
CA GLY A 373 24.56 -9.28 10.52
C GLY A 373 25.52 -9.93 11.50
#